data_f394286e2e69a279e5736b93025980a2
#
_entry.id   f394286e2e69a279e5736b93025980a2
#
_cell.length_a   1.000
_cell.length_b   1.000
_cell.length_c   1.000
_cell.angle_alpha   90.00
_cell.angle_beta   90.00
_cell.angle_gamma   90.00
#
_symmetry.space_group_name_H-M   'P 1'
#
loop_
_entity.id
_entity.type
_entity.pdbx_description
1 polymer ?
#
loop_
_entity_poly.entity_id
_entity_poly.type
_entity_poly.pdbx_seq_one_letter_code
_entity_poly.pdbx_strand_id
1 'polypeptide(L)'
;MSSYPPHPYAAAEAPHRPAVERSDRHRVWQLVAGAVAFVLAQLVAGTVSVLAHVFNTGALVGSTGELTGGEYLIGMCAGALVALVLYALIVGTIGKAPWLGLRGSSVPLEIAIGLGVGAVLIAVSVGLIALFGGYRITGVEVSGGILLALAAGIGAGFIEEILFRGFLLRILDAWLGTWWALVLSSVLFGAVHLTNPEATWLGTVGIMVSAGGLLGGAYILTRRLWLPIAIHISWNFVQGGIFSSDISGTGDSHGLFTAQWPGPAWLTGGTMGMEGSVLTIAVAVIAAGGILHLALKHGMIVGPVRRERRAAREPEAREPDPRGTEPQ
;
A
#
# COMPACT_ATOMS: atom_id res chain seq x y z
N MET A 1 -19.64 27.79 -20.71
CA MET A 1 -19.68 27.47 -19.27
C MET A 1 -19.59 25.96 -19.14
N SER A 2 -18.43 25.45 -18.71
CA SER A 2 -18.18 24.03 -18.64
C SER A 2 -18.86 23.44 -17.37
N SER A 3 -19.85 22.58 -17.58
CA SER A 3 -20.62 21.90 -16.53
C SER A 3 -19.97 20.58 -16.08
N TYR A 4 -18.65 20.54 -15.89
CA TYR A 4 -18.02 19.42 -15.24
C TYR A 4 -18.35 19.46 -13.74
N PRO A 5 -18.86 18.36 -13.15
CA PRO A 5 -19.02 18.28 -11.70
C PRO A 5 -17.64 18.47 -11.04
N PRO A 6 -17.56 19.14 -9.88
CA PRO A 6 -16.29 19.31 -9.19
C PRO A 6 -15.65 17.95 -8.94
N HIS A 7 -14.37 17.83 -9.31
CA HIS A 7 -13.58 16.61 -9.10
C HIS A 7 -13.69 16.20 -7.63
N PRO A 8 -13.96 14.93 -7.29
CA PRO A 8 -14.14 14.48 -5.89
C PRO A 8 -12.95 14.80 -4.99
N TYR A 9 -11.81 15.17 -5.58
CA TYR A 9 -10.58 15.59 -4.89
C TYR A 9 -10.33 17.10 -4.95
N ALA A 10 -11.21 17.87 -5.56
CA ALA A 10 -11.10 19.33 -5.63
C ALA A 10 -11.66 19.99 -4.36
N ALA A 11 -10.99 19.82 -3.23
CA ALA A 11 -11.07 20.80 -2.15
C ALA A 11 -10.09 21.93 -2.50
N ALA A 12 -10.62 23.02 -3.05
CA ALA A 12 -9.87 24.16 -3.57
C ALA A 12 -9.35 25.08 -2.44
N GLU A 13 -8.84 24.53 -1.36
CA GLU A 13 -8.15 25.31 -0.34
C GLU A 13 -6.69 24.88 -0.26
N ALA A 14 -5.81 25.84 0.04
CA ALA A 14 -4.36 25.67 0.16
C ALA A 14 -3.93 24.34 0.81
N PRO A 15 -2.69 23.81 0.58
CA PRO A 15 -2.26 22.46 0.94
C PRO A 15 -2.39 22.19 2.45
N HIS A 16 -3.56 21.83 2.87
CA HIS A 16 -3.89 21.57 4.29
C HIS A 16 -4.27 20.12 4.52
N ARG A 17 -3.71 19.52 5.57
CA ARG A 17 -4.20 18.24 6.08
C ARG A 17 -5.66 18.37 6.50
N PRO A 18 -6.45 17.29 6.35
CA PRO A 18 -7.81 17.24 6.90
C PRO A 18 -7.84 17.65 8.37
N ALA A 19 -8.88 18.32 8.81
CA ALA A 19 -9.01 18.77 10.20
C ALA A 19 -8.87 17.62 11.20
N VAL A 20 -9.43 16.44 10.89
CA VAL A 20 -9.31 15.21 11.70
C VAL A 20 -7.85 14.80 11.85
N GLU A 21 -7.06 14.84 10.77
CA GLU A 21 -5.64 14.48 10.82
C GLU A 21 -4.81 15.51 11.60
N ARG A 22 -5.16 16.79 11.52
CA ARG A 22 -4.53 17.85 12.34
C ARG A 22 -4.81 17.71 13.82
N SER A 23 -5.98 17.18 14.20
CA SER A 23 -6.38 16.95 15.58
C SER A 23 -5.84 15.66 16.18
N ASP A 24 -5.29 14.76 15.36
CA ASP A 24 -4.74 13.47 15.76
C ASP A 24 -3.67 13.58 16.85
N ARG A 25 -3.79 12.78 17.90
CA ARG A 25 -3.00 12.87 19.14
C ARG A 25 -2.19 11.60 19.38
N HIS A 26 -1.24 11.70 20.31
CA HIS A 26 -0.47 10.55 20.82
C HIS A 26 0.15 9.67 19.74
N ARG A 27 0.73 10.27 18.70
CA ARG A 27 1.22 9.58 17.50
C ARG A 27 2.28 8.50 17.79
N VAL A 28 3.17 8.74 18.77
CA VAL A 28 4.17 7.72 19.18
C VAL A 28 3.47 6.46 19.68
N TRP A 29 2.47 6.61 20.56
CA TRP A 29 1.71 5.48 21.07
C TRP A 29 0.90 4.77 20.00
N GLN A 30 0.42 5.49 18.98
CA GLN A 30 -0.21 4.88 17.83
C GLN A 30 0.77 4.04 16.99
N LEU A 31 2.04 4.49 16.82
CA LEU A 31 3.07 3.69 16.13
C LEU A 31 3.35 2.40 16.90
N VAL A 32 3.55 2.49 18.21
CA VAL A 32 3.81 1.31 19.05
C VAL A 32 2.61 0.35 18.99
N ALA A 33 1.41 0.85 19.22
CA ALA A 33 0.19 0.04 19.15
C ALA A 33 -0.06 -0.51 17.75
N GLY A 34 0.27 0.23 16.68
CA GLY A 34 0.19 -0.21 15.30
C GLY A 34 1.14 -1.36 14.98
N ALA A 35 2.38 -1.31 15.49
CA ALA A 35 3.32 -2.41 15.36
C ALA A 35 2.82 -3.68 16.09
N VAL A 36 2.26 -3.51 17.30
CA VAL A 36 1.63 -4.62 18.03
C VAL A 36 0.42 -5.17 17.27
N ALA A 37 -0.42 -4.30 16.73
CA ALA A 37 -1.59 -4.69 15.95
C ALA A 37 -1.20 -5.47 14.68
N PHE A 38 -0.12 -5.10 14.02
CA PHE A 38 0.45 -5.84 12.89
C PHE A 38 0.81 -7.27 13.28
N VAL A 39 1.58 -7.44 14.37
CA VAL A 39 1.96 -8.77 14.86
C VAL A 39 0.72 -9.59 15.25
N LEU A 40 -0.24 -8.99 15.94
CA LEU A 40 -1.47 -9.68 16.33
C LEU A 40 -2.29 -10.11 15.11
N ALA A 41 -2.40 -9.27 14.07
CA ALA A 41 -3.10 -9.61 12.84
C ALA A 41 -2.44 -10.79 12.12
N GLN A 42 -1.10 -10.83 12.04
CA GLN A 42 -0.36 -11.95 11.46
C GLN A 42 -0.52 -13.24 12.28
N LEU A 43 -0.47 -13.14 13.60
CA LEU A 43 -0.70 -14.31 14.49
C LEU A 43 -2.12 -14.84 14.32
N VAL A 44 -3.13 -13.98 14.25
CA VAL A 44 -4.52 -14.40 14.01
C VAL A 44 -4.64 -15.04 12.63
N ALA A 45 -4.05 -14.45 11.59
CA ALA A 45 -4.06 -15.01 10.24
C ALA A 45 -3.50 -16.43 10.23
N GLY A 46 -2.30 -16.62 10.77
CA GLY A 46 -1.65 -17.94 10.85
C GLY A 46 -2.43 -18.94 11.70
N THR A 47 -2.89 -18.52 12.88
CA THR A 47 -3.66 -19.39 13.78
C THR A 47 -4.98 -19.84 13.13
N VAL A 48 -5.71 -18.93 12.49
CA VAL A 48 -6.99 -19.26 11.84
C VAL A 48 -6.76 -20.16 10.63
N SER A 49 -5.67 -19.97 9.85
CA SER A 49 -5.30 -20.90 8.77
C SER A 49 -5.05 -22.31 9.28
N VAL A 50 -4.26 -22.44 10.35
CA VAL A 50 -3.98 -23.75 10.99
C VAL A 50 -5.25 -24.38 11.56
N LEU A 51 -6.09 -23.63 12.23
CA LEU A 51 -7.37 -24.14 12.75
C LEU A 51 -8.31 -24.60 11.61
N ALA A 52 -8.36 -23.86 10.51
CA ALA A 52 -9.13 -24.27 9.32
C ALA A 52 -8.61 -25.59 8.76
N HIS A 53 -7.28 -25.77 8.69
CA HIS A 53 -6.65 -27.01 8.26
C HIS A 53 -6.98 -28.18 9.21
N VAL A 54 -6.85 -27.99 10.53
CA VAL A 54 -7.18 -29.00 11.53
C VAL A 54 -8.65 -29.38 11.45
N PHE A 55 -9.53 -28.41 11.30
CA PHE A 55 -10.97 -28.67 11.13
C PHE A 55 -11.28 -29.47 9.87
N ASN A 56 -10.58 -29.17 8.78
CA ASN A 56 -10.80 -29.81 7.47
C ASN A 56 -10.20 -31.22 7.41
N THR A 57 -9.03 -31.46 8.01
CA THR A 57 -8.24 -32.70 7.88
C THR A 57 -8.24 -33.57 9.13
N GLY A 58 -8.60 -33.04 10.28
CA GLY A 58 -8.48 -33.68 11.60
C GLY A 58 -7.05 -33.80 12.13
N ALA A 59 -6.06 -33.19 11.46
CA ALA A 59 -4.66 -33.33 11.80
C ALA A 59 -3.89 -32.00 11.73
N LEU A 60 -2.71 -31.95 12.34
CA LEU A 60 -1.84 -30.78 12.29
C LEU A 60 -1.17 -30.61 10.91
N VAL A 61 -0.89 -29.37 10.52
CA VAL A 61 -0.09 -29.03 9.34
C VAL A 61 1.25 -29.79 9.38
N GLY A 62 1.66 -30.31 8.23
CA GLY A 62 2.88 -31.12 8.11
C GLY A 62 2.70 -32.61 8.36
N SER A 63 1.61 -33.05 9.02
CA SER A 63 1.27 -34.47 9.18
C SER A 63 0.35 -35.01 8.06
N THR A 64 -0.45 -34.14 7.45
CA THR A 64 -1.41 -34.46 6.37
C THR A 64 -1.20 -33.64 5.10
N GLY A 65 -0.18 -32.79 5.08
CA GLY A 65 0.14 -31.89 3.97
C GLY A 65 0.33 -30.44 4.42
N GLU A 66 0.44 -29.56 3.45
CA GLU A 66 0.56 -28.12 3.65
C GLU A 66 -0.82 -27.45 3.65
N LEU A 67 -0.87 -26.17 4.07
CA LEU A 67 -2.08 -25.37 4.02
C LEU A 67 -2.57 -25.23 2.57
N THR A 68 -3.86 -25.48 2.35
CA THR A 68 -4.49 -25.19 1.06
C THR A 68 -4.65 -23.68 0.88
N GLY A 69 -4.76 -23.22 -0.38
CA GLY A 69 -5.04 -21.81 -0.68
C GLY A 69 -6.33 -21.30 -0.03
N GLY A 70 -7.37 -22.16 0.12
CA GLY A 70 -8.61 -21.80 0.80
C GLY A 70 -8.44 -21.60 2.31
N GLU A 71 -7.70 -22.47 3.00
CA GLU A 71 -7.39 -22.36 4.43
C GLU A 71 -6.57 -21.09 4.71
N TYR A 72 -5.58 -20.82 3.85
CA TYR A 72 -4.77 -19.60 3.93
C TYR A 72 -5.61 -18.35 3.69
N LEU A 73 -6.55 -18.38 2.72
CA LEU A 73 -7.46 -17.26 2.44
C LEU A 73 -8.36 -16.94 3.66
N ILE A 74 -8.93 -17.97 4.31
CA ILE A 74 -9.74 -17.77 5.53
C ILE A 74 -8.90 -17.07 6.61
N GLY A 75 -7.67 -17.52 6.83
CA GLY A 75 -6.77 -16.90 7.81
C GLY A 75 -6.41 -15.47 7.46
N MET A 76 -6.06 -15.18 6.21
CA MET A 76 -5.71 -13.81 5.79
C MET A 76 -6.90 -12.86 5.87
N CYS A 77 -8.12 -13.31 5.56
CA CYS A 77 -9.33 -12.52 5.79
C CYS A 77 -9.56 -12.21 7.27
N ALA A 78 -9.32 -13.18 8.17
CA ALA A 78 -9.42 -12.95 9.61
C ALA A 78 -8.36 -11.95 10.10
N GLY A 79 -7.11 -12.09 9.67
CA GLY A 79 -6.03 -11.15 9.97
C GLY A 79 -6.32 -9.74 9.45
N ALA A 80 -6.81 -9.61 8.22
CA ALA A 80 -7.20 -8.34 7.62
C ALA A 80 -8.32 -7.65 8.42
N LEU A 81 -9.33 -8.39 8.85
CA LEU A 81 -10.40 -7.87 9.70
C LEU A 81 -9.85 -7.38 11.04
N VAL A 82 -9.00 -8.17 11.70
CA VAL A 82 -8.35 -7.79 12.96
C VAL A 82 -7.51 -6.52 12.79
N ALA A 83 -6.71 -6.44 11.74
CA ALA A 83 -5.90 -5.24 11.45
C ALA A 83 -6.77 -4.00 11.29
N LEU A 84 -7.87 -4.11 10.54
CA LEU A 84 -8.81 -3.00 10.30
C LEU A 84 -9.52 -2.56 11.59
N VAL A 85 -9.99 -3.51 12.41
CA VAL A 85 -10.64 -3.24 13.69
C VAL A 85 -9.65 -2.58 14.66
N LEU A 86 -8.44 -3.13 14.79
CA LEU A 86 -7.42 -2.56 15.68
C LEU A 86 -6.97 -1.17 15.21
N TYR A 87 -6.84 -0.95 13.90
CA TYR A 87 -6.57 0.39 13.35
C TYR A 87 -7.66 1.39 13.78
N ALA A 88 -8.93 1.05 13.56
CA ALA A 88 -10.06 1.92 13.92
C ALA A 88 -10.10 2.22 15.43
N LEU A 89 -9.84 1.21 16.27
CA LEU A 89 -9.77 1.36 17.72
C LEU A 89 -8.60 2.24 18.15
N ILE A 90 -7.38 1.97 17.67
CA ILE A 90 -6.18 2.73 18.05
C ILE A 90 -6.31 4.20 17.62
N VAL A 91 -6.71 4.45 16.38
CA VAL A 91 -6.89 5.81 15.88
C VAL A 91 -8.04 6.52 16.59
N GLY A 92 -9.14 5.82 16.86
CA GLY A 92 -10.29 6.38 17.57
C GLY A 92 -10.05 6.66 19.05
N THR A 93 -9.38 5.75 19.78
CA THR A 93 -9.18 5.85 21.23
C THR A 93 -7.91 6.62 21.59
N ILE A 94 -6.77 6.22 21.04
CA ILE A 94 -5.46 6.84 21.31
C ILE A 94 -5.30 8.13 20.49
N GLY A 95 -5.59 8.09 19.21
CA GLY A 95 -5.47 9.22 18.30
C GLY A 95 -6.53 10.29 18.51
N LYS A 96 -7.70 9.93 19.05
CA LYS A 96 -8.89 10.78 19.11
C LYS A 96 -9.32 11.30 17.73
N ALA A 97 -9.08 10.50 16.70
CA ALA A 97 -9.36 10.81 15.30
C ALA A 97 -10.14 9.65 14.67
N PRO A 98 -11.38 9.37 15.06
CA PRO A 98 -12.16 8.23 14.61
C PRO A 98 -12.34 8.26 13.09
N TRP A 99 -12.27 7.07 12.47
CA TRP A 99 -12.47 6.86 11.03
C TRP A 99 -11.42 7.51 10.12
N LEU A 100 -10.25 7.87 10.65
CA LEU A 100 -9.17 8.45 9.88
C LEU A 100 -8.75 7.54 8.71
N GLY A 101 -8.93 8.01 7.49
CA GLY A 101 -8.61 7.27 6.29
C GLY A 101 -9.56 6.12 5.91
N LEU A 102 -10.65 5.89 6.65
CA LEU A 102 -11.58 4.78 6.39
C LEU A 102 -12.93 5.21 5.78
N ARG A 103 -13.36 6.45 5.95
CA ARG A 103 -14.66 6.94 5.45
C ARG A 103 -14.52 7.91 4.29
N GLY A 104 -15.47 7.87 3.37
CA GLY A 104 -15.62 8.79 2.25
C GLY A 104 -16.63 8.26 1.24
N SER A 105 -17.34 9.15 0.57
CA SER A 105 -18.29 8.78 -0.50
C SER A 105 -17.62 8.16 -1.72
N SER A 106 -16.33 8.44 -1.92
CA SER A 106 -15.51 7.93 -3.03
C SER A 106 -14.89 6.55 -2.78
N VAL A 107 -15.07 5.95 -1.59
CA VAL A 107 -14.46 4.65 -1.25
C VAL A 107 -14.73 3.55 -2.27
N PRO A 108 -15.97 3.31 -2.75
CA PRO A 108 -16.21 2.28 -3.77
C PRO A 108 -15.46 2.54 -5.07
N LEU A 109 -15.36 3.82 -5.48
CA LEU A 109 -14.62 4.22 -6.67
C LEU A 109 -13.10 4.04 -6.48
N GLU A 110 -12.56 4.36 -5.30
CA GLU A 110 -11.15 4.15 -4.97
C GLU A 110 -10.78 2.67 -5.02
N ILE A 111 -11.63 1.81 -4.50
CA ILE A 111 -11.43 0.34 -4.57
C ILE A 111 -11.45 -0.10 -6.03
N ALA A 112 -12.44 0.29 -6.81
CA ALA A 112 -12.55 -0.11 -8.22
C ALA A 112 -11.34 0.38 -9.04
N ILE A 113 -10.94 1.65 -8.87
CA ILE A 113 -9.76 2.21 -9.53
C ILE A 113 -8.50 1.47 -9.08
N GLY A 114 -8.33 1.23 -7.78
CA GLY A 114 -7.16 0.56 -7.24
C GLY A 114 -6.99 -0.86 -7.78
N LEU A 115 -8.07 -1.64 -7.80
CA LEU A 115 -8.06 -2.99 -8.40
C LEU A 115 -7.69 -2.93 -9.89
N GLY A 116 -8.27 -1.99 -10.63
CA GLY A 116 -7.95 -1.81 -12.06
C GLY A 116 -6.50 -1.37 -12.28
N VAL A 117 -5.99 -0.42 -11.51
CA VAL A 117 -4.61 0.07 -11.61
C VAL A 117 -3.61 -1.05 -11.33
N GLY A 118 -3.74 -1.79 -10.22
CA GLY A 118 -2.84 -2.89 -9.90
C GLY A 118 -2.82 -3.95 -11.01
N ALA A 119 -4.00 -4.37 -11.49
CA ALA A 119 -4.11 -5.34 -12.57
C ALA A 119 -3.45 -4.87 -13.88
N VAL A 120 -3.70 -3.63 -14.29
CA VAL A 120 -3.14 -3.05 -15.51
C VAL A 120 -1.63 -2.92 -15.43
N LEU A 121 -1.10 -2.42 -14.30
CA LEU A 121 0.35 -2.27 -14.14
C LEU A 121 1.09 -3.61 -14.22
N ILE A 122 0.55 -4.66 -13.59
CA ILE A 122 1.12 -6.02 -13.70
C ILE A 122 1.00 -6.55 -15.13
N ALA A 123 -0.17 -6.43 -15.76
CA ALA A 123 -0.36 -6.90 -17.14
C ALA A 123 0.58 -6.19 -18.13
N VAL A 124 0.78 -4.88 -17.99
CA VAL A 124 1.73 -4.11 -18.80
C VAL A 124 3.16 -4.57 -18.54
N SER A 125 3.54 -4.77 -17.27
CA SER A 125 4.88 -5.24 -16.91
C SER A 125 5.19 -6.63 -17.49
N VAL A 126 4.26 -7.59 -17.32
CA VAL A 126 4.41 -8.94 -17.92
C VAL A 126 4.44 -8.87 -19.44
N GLY A 127 3.59 -8.03 -20.05
CA GLY A 127 3.60 -7.82 -21.50
C GLY A 127 4.92 -7.29 -22.02
N LEU A 128 5.54 -6.34 -21.30
CA LEU A 128 6.89 -5.84 -21.65
C LEU A 128 7.95 -6.93 -21.45
N ILE A 129 7.95 -7.66 -20.35
CA ILE A 129 8.88 -8.77 -20.12
C ILE A 129 8.73 -9.84 -21.21
N ALA A 130 7.50 -10.17 -21.60
CA ALA A 130 7.21 -11.10 -22.69
C ALA A 130 7.72 -10.61 -24.05
N LEU A 131 7.57 -9.32 -24.33
CA LEU A 131 8.07 -8.70 -25.56
C LEU A 131 9.60 -8.86 -25.73
N PHE A 132 10.33 -8.82 -24.61
CA PHE A 132 11.77 -9.08 -24.57
C PHE A 132 12.13 -10.56 -24.35
N GLY A 133 11.14 -11.48 -24.44
CA GLY A 133 11.35 -12.92 -24.36
C GLY A 133 11.51 -13.46 -22.94
N GLY A 134 11.25 -12.65 -21.90
CA GLY A 134 11.41 -13.02 -20.49
C GLY A 134 10.17 -13.68 -19.86
N TYR A 135 9.08 -13.86 -20.59
CA TYR A 135 7.87 -14.54 -20.13
C TYR A 135 7.22 -15.36 -21.26
N ARG A 136 6.82 -16.59 -20.94
CA ARG A 136 6.21 -17.51 -21.91
C ARG A 136 5.14 -18.37 -21.23
N ILE A 137 3.89 -18.27 -21.69
CA ILE A 137 2.81 -19.16 -21.27
C ILE A 137 3.03 -20.54 -21.89
N THR A 138 2.97 -21.59 -21.08
CA THR A 138 3.10 -23.00 -21.49
C THR A 138 1.81 -23.79 -21.32
N GLY A 139 0.87 -23.26 -20.53
CA GLY A 139 -0.42 -23.89 -20.29
C GLY A 139 -1.37 -23.00 -19.50
N VAL A 140 -2.55 -23.53 -19.20
CA VAL A 140 -3.58 -22.92 -18.34
C VAL A 140 -4.03 -23.98 -17.36
N GLU A 141 -4.00 -23.64 -16.06
CA GLU A 141 -4.39 -24.55 -14.99
C GLU A 141 -5.15 -23.79 -13.91
N VAL A 142 -6.28 -24.34 -13.46
CA VAL A 142 -7.02 -23.81 -12.30
C VAL A 142 -6.59 -24.60 -11.07
N SER A 143 -5.70 -24.02 -10.29
CA SER A 143 -5.12 -24.63 -9.09
C SER A 143 -5.48 -23.88 -7.81
N GLY A 144 -5.18 -24.49 -6.66
CA GLY A 144 -5.27 -23.83 -5.34
C GLY A 144 -4.35 -22.63 -5.18
N GLY A 145 -3.31 -22.50 -6.03
CA GLY A 145 -2.39 -21.37 -6.06
C GLY A 145 -3.06 -20.03 -6.37
N ILE A 146 -4.17 -20.05 -7.12
CA ILE A 146 -4.98 -18.84 -7.36
C ILE A 146 -5.55 -18.29 -6.05
N LEU A 147 -6.09 -19.17 -5.19
CA LEU A 147 -6.60 -18.77 -3.87
C LEU A 147 -5.46 -18.36 -2.92
N LEU A 148 -4.29 -19.01 -3.03
CA LEU A 148 -3.10 -18.64 -2.26
C LEU A 148 -2.64 -17.22 -2.60
N ALA A 149 -2.56 -16.87 -3.90
CA ALA A 149 -2.20 -15.53 -4.33
C ALA A 149 -3.25 -14.47 -3.94
N LEU A 150 -4.55 -14.83 -3.97
CA LEU A 150 -5.60 -13.94 -3.47
C LEU A 150 -5.45 -13.69 -1.96
N ALA A 151 -5.14 -14.75 -1.21
CA ALA A 151 -4.88 -14.65 0.23
C ALA A 151 -3.67 -13.77 0.53
N ALA A 152 -2.56 -13.95 -0.18
CA ALA A 152 -1.37 -13.11 -0.07
C ALA A 152 -1.71 -11.64 -0.39
N GLY A 153 -2.48 -11.40 -1.46
CA GLY A 153 -2.95 -10.07 -1.82
C GLY A 153 -3.80 -9.41 -0.72
N ILE A 154 -4.77 -10.13 -0.15
CA ILE A 154 -5.62 -9.61 0.94
C ILE A 154 -4.78 -9.35 2.20
N GLY A 155 -3.92 -10.29 2.58
CA GLY A 155 -3.05 -10.15 3.75
C GLY A 155 -2.14 -8.92 3.63
N ALA A 156 -1.36 -8.84 2.55
CA ALA A 156 -0.48 -7.71 2.29
C ALA A 156 -1.28 -6.40 2.15
N GLY A 157 -2.35 -6.40 1.34
CA GLY A 157 -3.16 -5.20 1.10
C GLY A 157 -3.74 -4.59 2.37
N PHE A 158 -4.20 -5.38 3.33
CA PHE A 158 -4.75 -4.83 4.56
C PHE A 158 -3.70 -4.68 5.66
N ILE A 159 -2.98 -5.75 5.99
CA ILE A 159 -2.14 -5.78 7.19
C ILE A 159 -0.94 -4.85 7.01
N GLU A 160 -0.29 -4.89 5.85
CA GLU A 160 0.87 -4.03 5.57
C GLU A 160 0.48 -2.58 5.29
N GLU A 161 -0.58 -2.33 4.51
CA GLU A 161 -1.00 -0.96 4.22
C GLU A 161 -1.47 -0.22 5.47
N ILE A 162 -2.14 -0.91 6.39
CA ILE A 162 -2.52 -0.34 7.68
C ILE A 162 -1.26 0.05 8.48
N LEU A 163 -0.25 -0.81 8.55
CA LEU A 163 0.99 -0.48 9.25
C LEU A 163 1.75 0.65 8.57
N PHE A 164 2.03 0.49 7.26
CA PHE A 164 2.94 1.39 6.55
C PHE A 164 2.28 2.72 6.16
N ARG A 165 1.01 2.71 5.74
CA ARG A 165 0.31 3.93 5.29
C ARG A 165 -0.58 4.50 6.39
N GLY A 166 -1.33 3.63 7.10
CA GLY A 166 -2.21 4.03 8.18
C GLY A 166 -1.48 4.59 9.40
N PHE A 167 -0.38 3.98 9.80
CA PHE A 167 0.40 4.46 10.94
C PHE A 167 1.70 5.16 10.52
N LEU A 168 2.64 4.46 9.88
CA LEU A 168 4.00 4.96 9.69
C LEU A 168 4.04 6.19 8.78
N LEU A 169 3.63 6.08 7.53
CA LEU A 169 3.68 7.19 6.56
C LEU A 169 2.89 8.39 7.07
N ARG A 170 1.66 8.19 7.56
CA ARG A 170 0.82 9.25 8.10
C ARG A 170 1.48 10.00 9.25
N ILE A 171 2.10 9.29 10.18
CA ILE A 171 2.72 9.88 11.36
C ILE A 171 4.03 10.58 11.00
N LEU A 172 4.85 9.95 10.15
CA LEU A 172 6.08 10.57 9.63
C LEU A 172 5.76 11.83 8.81
N ASP A 173 4.69 11.81 7.99
CA ASP A 173 4.24 12.98 7.23
C ASP A 173 3.88 14.14 8.16
N ALA A 174 3.22 13.88 9.29
CA ALA A 174 2.91 14.88 10.28
C ALA A 174 4.18 15.48 10.96
N TRP A 175 5.24 14.70 11.10
CA TRP A 175 6.47 15.14 11.76
C TRP A 175 7.46 15.79 10.81
N LEU A 176 7.67 15.18 9.62
CA LEU A 176 8.77 15.48 8.71
C LEU A 176 8.30 16.14 7.41
N GLY A 177 6.97 16.12 7.14
CA GLY A 177 6.40 16.50 5.86
C GLY A 177 6.44 15.35 4.85
N THR A 178 5.68 15.52 3.76
CA THR A 178 5.31 14.43 2.85
C THR A 178 6.51 13.74 2.20
N TRP A 179 7.49 14.50 1.72
CA TRP A 179 8.60 13.91 0.97
C TRP A 179 9.48 13.00 1.84
N TRP A 180 9.89 13.46 3.02
CA TRP A 180 10.70 12.65 3.92
C TRP A 180 9.92 11.46 4.46
N ALA A 181 8.63 11.64 4.73
CA ALA A 181 7.77 10.55 5.16
C ALA A 181 7.66 9.46 4.09
N LEU A 182 7.46 9.86 2.82
CA LEU A 182 7.41 8.93 1.71
C LEU A 182 8.71 8.15 1.55
N VAL A 183 9.86 8.83 1.53
CA VAL A 183 11.16 8.17 1.40
C VAL A 183 11.41 7.18 2.54
N LEU A 184 11.24 7.61 3.80
CA LEU A 184 11.53 6.75 4.95
C LEU A 184 10.57 5.56 5.04
N SER A 185 9.27 5.77 4.78
CA SER A 185 8.30 4.66 4.79
C SER A 185 8.55 3.69 3.64
N SER A 186 8.97 4.15 2.46
CA SER A 186 9.31 3.31 1.31
C SER A 186 10.56 2.47 1.57
N VAL A 187 11.60 3.07 2.15
CA VAL A 187 12.83 2.35 2.53
C VAL A 187 12.51 1.26 3.55
N LEU A 188 11.73 1.57 4.60
CA LEU A 188 11.34 0.57 5.59
C LEU A 188 10.43 -0.50 5.00
N PHE A 189 9.52 -0.12 4.10
CA PHE A 189 8.64 -1.08 3.41
C PHE A 189 9.45 -2.11 2.60
N GLY A 190 10.41 -1.66 1.80
CA GLY A 190 11.27 -2.58 1.07
C GLY A 190 12.18 -3.38 2.00
N ALA A 191 12.76 -2.74 3.03
CA ALA A 191 13.72 -3.40 3.93
C ALA A 191 13.13 -4.61 4.66
N VAL A 192 11.86 -4.60 5.04
CA VAL A 192 11.21 -5.77 5.68
C VAL A 192 11.12 -6.96 4.73
N HIS A 193 11.08 -6.75 3.41
CA HIS A 193 11.07 -7.82 2.41
C HIS A 193 12.41 -8.54 2.26
N LEU A 194 13.51 -8.01 2.85
CA LEU A 194 14.78 -8.75 2.95
C LEU A 194 14.68 -10.01 3.80
N THR A 195 13.63 -10.14 4.61
CA THR A 195 13.39 -11.34 5.42
C THR A 195 12.71 -12.47 4.65
N ASN A 196 12.25 -12.22 3.42
CA ASN A 196 11.63 -13.23 2.60
C ASN A 196 12.67 -14.25 2.08
N PRO A 197 12.32 -15.54 1.95
CA PRO A 197 13.26 -16.60 1.64
C PRO A 197 14.08 -16.39 0.37
N GLU A 198 13.42 -15.89 -0.68
CA GLU A 198 14.01 -15.69 -2.02
C GLU A 198 14.33 -14.21 -2.32
N ALA A 199 14.46 -13.39 -1.26
CA ALA A 199 14.74 -11.96 -1.40
C ALA A 199 16.10 -11.70 -2.07
N THR A 200 16.11 -10.72 -2.97
CA THR A 200 17.33 -10.21 -3.62
C THR A 200 17.48 -8.71 -3.36
N TRP A 201 18.73 -8.22 -3.31
CA TRP A 201 18.99 -6.80 -3.14
C TRP A 201 18.34 -5.94 -4.23
N LEU A 202 18.41 -6.40 -5.50
CA LEU A 202 17.78 -5.68 -6.61
C LEU A 202 16.27 -5.62 -6.47
N GLY A 203 15.62 -6.75 -6.14
CA GLY A 203 14.20 -6.81 -5.91
C GLY A 203 13.76 -5.98 -4.71
N THR A 204 14.52 -6.03 -3.62
CA THR A 204 14.25 -5.20 -2.43
C THR A 204 14.30 -3.70 -2.73
N VAL A 205 15.34 -3.24 -3.44
CA VAL A 205 15.41 -1.84 -3.90
C VAL A 205 14.29 -1.54 -4.88
N GLY A 206 13.94 -2.49 -5.74
CA GLY A 206 12.78 -2.41 -6.63
C GLY A 206 11.48 -2.15 -5.84
N ILE A 207 11.20 -2.94 -4.80
CA ILE A 207 10.02 -2.76 -3.92
C ILE A 207 10.06 -1.40 -3.20
N MET A 208 11.22 -0.97 -2.68
CA MET A 208 11.36 0.35 -2.04
C MET A 208 10.89 1.48 -2.96
N VAL A 209 11.36 1.47 -4.20
CA VAL A 209 11.14 2.56 -5.15
C VAL A 209 9.78 2.45 -5.83
N SER A 210 9.41 1.22 -6.27
CA SER A 210 8.16 0.97 -7.00
C SER A 210 6.96 0.90 -6.06
N ALA A 211 6.84 -0.18 -5.28
CA ALA A 211 5.69 -0.38 -4.41
C ALA A 211 5.63 0.64 -3.27
N GLY A 212 6.78 0.96 -2.63
CA GLY A 212 6.86 2.00 -1.62
C GLY A 212 6.37 3.35 -2.13
N GLY A 213 6.86 3.78 -3.31
CA GLY A 213 6.48 5.03 -3.96
C GLY A 213 5.05 5.05 -4.47
N LEU A 214 4.61 3.97 -5.16
CA LEU A 214 3.27 3.85 -5.74
C LEU A 214 2.17 3.87 -4.67
N LEU A 215 2.27 2.96 -3.71
CA LEU A 215 1.26 2.81 -2.67
C LEU A 215 1.28 3.99 -1.67
N GLY A 216 2.49 4.50 -1.36
CA GLY A 216 2.64 5.72 -0.59
C GLY A 216 2.05 6.94 -1.30
N GLY A 217 2.29 7.09 -2.59
CA GLY A 217 1.70 8.12 -3.44
C GLY A 217 0.17 8.04 -3.50
N ALA A 218 -0.39 6.83 -3.62
CA ALA A 218 -1.82 6.59 -3.61
C ALA A 218 -2.47 7.02 -2.29
N TYR A 219 -1.82 6.71 -1.16
CA TYR A 219 -2.26 7.20 0.16
C TYR A 219 -2.18 8.73 0.25
N ILE A 220 -1.07 9.32 -0.18
CA ILE A 220 -0.90 10.79 -0.14
C ILE A 220 -1.99 11.49 -0.96
N LEU A 221 -2.30 10.98 -2.16
CA LEU A 221 -3.33 11.54 -3.04
C LEU A 221 -4.72 11.54 -2.42
N THR A 222 -5.10 10.43 -1.76
CA THR A 222 -6.47 10.26 -1.25
C THR A 222 -6.61 10.55 0.24
N ARG A 223 -5.50 10.48 1.00
CA ARG A 223 -5.50 10.46 2.47
C ARG A 223 -6.40 9.36 3.05
N ARG A 224 -6.63 8.30 2.27
CA ARG A 224 -7.41 7.11 2.62
C ARG A 224 -6.64 5.84 2.30
N LEU A 225 -7.00 4.76 3.00
CA LEU A 225 -6.33 3.46 2.86
C LEU A 225 -6.84 2.63 1.68
N TRP A 226 -8.04 2.92 1.17
CA TRP A 226 -8.72 2.04 0.23
C TRP A 226 -8.03 1.95 -1.13
N LEU A 227 -7.53 3.07 -1.66
CA LEU A 227 -6.81 3.07 -2.93
C LEU A 227 -5.51 2.25 -2.86
N PRO A 228 -4.58 2.47 -1.91
CA PRO A 228 -3.37 1.65 -1.81
C PRO A 228 -3.68 0.18 -1.46
N ILE A 229 -4.65 -0.11 -0.57
CA ILE A 229 -5.08 -1.47 -0.29
C ILE A 229 -5.53 -2.19 -1.57
N ALA A 230 -6.39 -1.57 -2.36
CA ALA A 230 -6.92 -2.17 -3.57
C ALA A 230 -5.84 -2.37 -4.66
N ILE A 231 -4.93 -1.41 -4.83
CA ILE A 231 -3.77 -1.57 -5.72
C ILE A 231 -2.93 -2.78 -5.26
N HIS A 232 -2.61 -2.87 -3.97
CA HIS A 232 -1.75 -3.91 -3.43
C HIS A 232 -2.39 -5.31 -3.57
N ILE A 233 -3.69 -5.45 -3.22
CA ILE A 233 -4.43 -6.71 -3.42
C ILE A 233 -4.35 -7.16 -4.87
N SER A 234 -4.69 -6.26 -5.79
CA SER A 234 -4.75 -6.56 -7.21
C SER A 234 -3.36 -6.85 -7.79
N TRP A 235 -2.35 -6.11 -7.36
CA TRP A 235 -0.95 -6.33 -7.75
C TRP A 235 -0.53 -7.75 -7.43
N ASN A 236 -0.60 -8.17 -6.16
CA ASN A 236 -0.17 -9.49 -5.72
C ASN A 236 -1.02 -10.61 -6.33
N PHE A 237 -2.35 -10.42 -6.38
CA PHE A 237 -3.26 -11.41 -6.96
C PHE A 237 -3.00 -11.65 -8.43
N VAL A 238 -2.83 -10.59 -9.23
CA VAL A 238 -2.61 -10.73 -10.67
C VAL A 238 -1.21 -11.26 -10.95
N GLN A 239 -0.21 -10.83 -10.18
CA GLN A 239 1.17 -11.32 -10.27
C GLN A 239 1.26 -12.82 -10.03
N GLY A 240 0.84 -13.28 -8.86
CA GLY A 240 0.95 -14.70 -8.48
C GLY A 240 -0.19 -15.56 -9.02
N GLY A 241 -1.43 -15.08 -8.88
CA GLY A 241 -2.64 -15.86 -9.20
C GLY A 241 -2.99 -15.95 -10.67
N ILE A 242 -2.55 -14.99 -11.50
CA ILE A 242 -2.79 -15.02 -12.94
C ILE A 242 -1.51 -15.40 -13.70
N PHE A 243 -0.41 -14.68 -13.46
CA PHE A 243 0.81 -14.84 -14.26
C PHE A 243 1.86 -15.77 -13.66
N SER A 244 1.61 -16.37 -12.50
CA SER A 244 2.52 -17.32 -11.83
C SER A 244 3.93 -16.76 -11.63
N SER A 245 4.03 -15.48 -11.26
CA SER A 245 5.29 -14.91 -10.80
C SER A 245 5.34 -14.97 -9.27
N ASP A 246 6.48 -15.29 -8.72
CA ASP A 246 6.68 -15.20 -7.28
C ASP A 246 6.30 -13.81 -6.76
N ILE A 247 5.73 -13.75 -5.56
CA ILE A 247 5.30 -12.52 -4.91
C ILE A 247 6.36 -12.13 -3.89
N SER A 248 7.14 -11.10 -4.20
CA SER A 248 8.11 -10.48 -3.28
C SER A 248 9.13 -11.45 -2.67
N GLY A 249 9.46 -12.54 -3.35
CA GLY A 249 10.42 -13.54 -2.89
C GLY A 249 9.90 -14.45 -1.78
N THR A 250 8.59 -14.74 -1.76
CA THR A 250 7.99 -15.66 -0.77
C THR A 250 8.05 -17.13 -1.18
N GLY A 251 8.36 -17.43 -2.43
CA GLY A 251 8.44 -18.76 -3.04
C GLY A 251 7.54 -18.90 -4.27
N ASP A 252 7.60 -20.05 -4.91
CA ASP A 252 6.95 -20.32 -6.18
C ASP A 252 5.43 -20.09 -6.15
N SER A 253 4.94 -19.35 -7.13
CA SER A 253 3.51 -19.09 -7.33
C SER A 253 2.96 -19.95 -8.48
N HIS A 254 1.80 -20.57 -8.24
CA HIS A 254 1.08 -21.39 -9.21
C HIS A 254 -0.29 -20.76 -9.53
N GLY A 255 -0.29 -19.81 -10.47
CA GLY A 255 -1.48 -19.10 -10.92
C GLY A 255 -2.20 -19.79 -12.09
N LEU A 256 -3.09 -19.03 -12.74
CA LEU A 256 -3.90 -19.48 -13.86
C LEU A 256 -3.05 -19.89 -15.08
N PHE A 257 -2.02 -19.11 -15.41
CA PHE A 257 -1.12 -19.44 -16.51
C PHE A 257 0.08 -20.23 -15.98
N THR A 258 0.23 -21.49 -16.43
CA THR A 258 1.52 -22.17 -16.28
C THR A 258 2.53 -21.46 -17.17
N ALA A 259 3.63 -20.97 -16.60
CA ALA A 259 4.54 -20.08 -17.30
C ALA A 259 6.02 -20.43 -17.05
N GLN A 260 6.86 -20.01 -17.99
CA GLN A 260 8.31 -19.97 -17.84
C GLN A 260 8.78 -18.53 -17.85
N TRP A 261 9.80 -18.24 -17.04
CA TRP A 261 10.43 -16.93 -16.93
C TRP A 261 11.88 -16.98 -17.43
N PRO A 262 12.11 -17.20 -18.74
CA PRO A 262 13.46 -17.34 -19.28
C PRO A 262 14.17 -15.99 -19.33
N GLY A 263 15.46 -16.01 -19.04
CA GLY A 263 16.31 -14.84 -19.20
C GLY A 263 16.99 -14.39 -17.90
N PRO A 264 17.75 -13.29 -17.98
CA PRO A 264 18.50 -12.80 -16.83
C PRO A 264 17.60 -12.15 -15.78
N ALA A 265 18.05 -12.16 -14.53
CA ALA A 265 17.28 -11.63 -13.39
C ALA A 265 16.86 -10.15 -13.54
N TRP A 266 17.67 -9.31 -14.21
CA TRP A 266 17.27 -7.91 -14.44
C TRP A 266 16.01 -7.79 -15.32
N LEU A 267 15.75 -8.77 -16.22
CA LEU A 267 14.57 -8.81 -17.08
C LEU A 267 13.38 -9.47 -16.39
N THR A 268 13.59 -10.62 -15.75
CA THR A 268 12.51 -11.46 -15.19
C THR A 268 12.21 -11.17 -13.72
N GLY A 269 13.17 -10.55 -13.00
CA GLY A 269 13.15 -10.35 -11.55
C GLY A 269 13.83 -11.46 -10.75
N GLY A 270 14.17 -12.58 -11.41
CA GLY A 270 14.82 -13.73 -10.75
C GLY A 270 13.94 -14.37 -9.70
N THR A 271 14.53 -14.83 -8.61
CA THR A 271 13.82 -15.50 -7.49
C THR A 271 12.88 -14.56 -6.70
N MET A 272 13.10 -13.25 -6.78
CA MET A 272 12.20 -12.26 -6.15
C MET A 272 10.84 -12.16 -6.85
N GLY A 273 10.75 -12.74 -8.07
CA GLY A 273 9.61 -12.54 -8.96
C GLY A 273 9.72 -11.25 -9.77
N MET A 274 8.72 -11.00 -10.62
CA MET A 274 8.75 -9.88 -11.57
C MET A 274 8.95 -8.50 -10.94
N GLU A 275 8.75 -8.33 -9.64
CA GLU A 275 9.01 -7.08 -8.90
C GLU A 275 10.49 -6.68 -8.89
N GLY A 276 11.40 -7.66 -9.05
CA GLY A 276 12.82 -7.42 -9.26
C GLY A 276 13.19 -7.06 -10.71
N SER A 277 12.25 -7.11 -11.66
CA SER A 277 12.48 -6.71 -13.05
C SER A 277 12.63 -5.20 -13.20
N VAL A 278 13.66 -4.77 -13.91
CA VAL A 278 13.87 -3.34 -14.24
C VAL A 278 12.67 -2.78 -15.01
N LEU A 279 12.00 -3.57 -15.84
CA LEU A 279 10.81 -3.15 -16.58
C LEU A 279 9.62 -2.91 -15.64
N THR A 280 9.38 -3.81 -14.69
CA THR A 280 8.31 -3.64 -13.69
C THR A 280 8.59 -2.42 -12.80
N ILE A 281 9.84 -2.26 -12.36
CA ILE A 281 10.26 -1.10 -11.57
C ILE A 281 10.00 0.20 -12.36
N ALA A 282 10.36 0.24 -13.64
CA ALA A 282 10.14 1.42 -14.48
C ALA A 282 8.65 1.75 -14.64
N VAL A 283 7.80 0.74 -14.91
CA VAL A 283 6.34 0.91 -15.01
C VAL A 283 5.77 1.46 -13.72
N ALA A 284 6.15 0.88 -12.57
CA ALA A 284 5.66 1.32 -11.27
C ALA A 284 6.14 2.74 -10.89
N VAL A 285 7.40 3.07 -11.20
CA VAL A 285 7.96 4.42 -10.98
C VAL A 285 7.23 5.48 -11.82
N ILE A 286 6.93 5.18 -13.09
CA ILE A 286 6.15 6.08 -13.95
C ILE A 286 4.75 6.28 -13.36
N ALA A 287 4.09 5.20 -12.93
CA ALA A 287 2.77 5.28 -12.30
C ALA A 287 2.81 6.07 -10.98
N ALA A 288 3.80 5.80 -10.12
CA ALA A 288 4.02 6.54 -8.88
C ALA A 288 4.26 8.04 -9.14
N GLY A 289 5.07 8.37 -10.15
CA GLY A 289 5.32 9.75 -10.59
C GLY A 289 4.03 10.45 -11.04
N GLY A 290 3.17 9.75 -11.80
CA GLY A 290 1.86 10.26 -12.21
C GLY A 290 0.92 10.53 -11.02
N ILE A 291 0.85 9.59 -10.07
CA ILE A 291 0.03 9.75 -8.85
C ILE A 291 0.56 10.90 -7.98
N LEU A 292 1.88 10.99 -7.79
CA LEU A 292 2.49 12.08 -7.02
C LEU A 292 2.32 13.44 -7.70
N HIS A 293 2.37 13.49 -9.04
CA HIS A 293 2.05 14.69 -9.79
C HIS A 293 0.60 15.14 -9.58
N LEU A 294 -0.35 14.22 -9.57
CA LEU A 294 -1.73 14.52 -9.21
C LEU A 294 -1.84 15.01 -7.77
N ALA A 295 -1.16 14.36 -6.82
CA ALA A 295 -1.12 14.79 -5.43
C ALA A 295 -0.56 16.21 -5.27
N LEU A 296 0.48 16.57 -6.02
CA LEU A 296 1.01 17.95 -6.10
C LEU A 296 -0.04 18.93 -6.63
N LYS A 297 -0.69 18.62 -7.75
CA LYS A 297 -1.73 19.47 -8.34
C LYS A 297 -2.92 19.72 -7.43
N HIS A 298 -3.27 18.72 -6.60
CA HIS A 298 -4.36 18.83 -5.64
C HIS A 298 -3.92 19.36 -4.27
N GLY A 299 -2.69 19.86 -4.13
CA GLY A 299 -2.19 20.43 -2.87
C GLY A 299 -2.09 19.43 -1.72
N MET A 300 -1.93 18.12 -2.02
CA MET A 300 -1.86 17.07 -1.01
C MET A 300 -0.45 16.90 -0.41
N ILE A 301 0.56 17.54 -0.99
CA ILE A 301 1.93 17.58 -0.47
C ILE A 301 2.04 18.69 0.56
N VAL A 302 2.33 18.33 1.79
CA VAL A 302 2.28 19.26 2.92
C VAL A 302 3.57 19.25 3.76
N GLY A 303 3.81 20.35 4.48
CA GLY A 303 4.89 20.47 5.45
C GLY A 303 4.56 19.79 6.79
N PRO A 304 5.52 19.80 7.76
CA PRO A 304 5.27 19.30 9.12
C PRO A 304 4.15 20.06 9.82
N VAL A 305 3.31 19.36 10.61
CA VAL A 305 2.18 19.97 11.35
C VAL A 305 2.62 21.13 12.26
N ARG A 306 3.81 21.05 12.87
CA ARG A 306 4.35 22.15 13.71
C ARG A 306 4.53 23.44 12.92
N ARG A 307 5.02 23.34 11.67
CA ARG A 307 5.23 24.50 10.78
C ARG A 307 3.89 25.11 10.37
N GLU A 308 2.91 24.27 10.02
CA GLU A 308 1.56 24.73 9.69
C GLU A 308 0.91 25.50 10.85
N ARG A 309 1.02 24.98 12.08
CA ARG A 309 0.48 25.63 13.29
C ARG A 309 1.19 26.94 13.61
N ARG A 310 2.49 27.06 13.32
CA ARG A 310 3.26 28.29 13.51
C ARG A 310 2.83 29.35 12.49
N ALA A 311 2.76 29.00 11.21
CA ALA A 311 2.32 29.88 10.14
C ALA A 311 0.90 30.42 10.39
N ALA A 312 -0.03 29.55 10.86
CA ALA A 312 -1.38 29.96 11.21
C ALA A 312 -1.51 30.88 12.46
N ARG A 313 -0.43 31.01 13.26
CA ARG A 313 -0.38 31.86 14.46
C ARG A 313 0.38 33.16 14.23
N GLU A 314 1.18 33.26 13.18
CA GLU A 314 1.82 34.51 12.79
C GLU A 314 0.72 35.40 12.20
N PRO A 315 0.40 36.60 12.78
CA PRO A 315 -0.55 37.52 12.19
C PRO A 315 -0.04 37.87 10.78
N GLU A 316 -0.95 37.90 9.80
CA GLU A 316 -0.64 38.58 8.53
C GLU A 316 0.03 39.88 8.88
N ALA A 317 1.28 40.04 8.40
CA ALA A 317 2.00 41.30 8.62
C ALA A 317 1.05 42.39 8.16
N ARG A 318 0.60 43.23 9.11
CA ARG A 318 -0.27 44.35 8.80
C ARG A 318 0.31 45.02 7.59
N GLU A 319 -0.42 45.04 6.47
CA GLU A 319 -0.13 46.00 5.41
C GLU A 319 0.08 47.37 6.08
N PRO A 320 1.17 48.09 5.77
CA PRO A 320 1.36 49.42 6.30
C PRO A 320 0.11 50.23 5.93
N ASP A 321 -0.55 50.83 6.93
CA ASP A 321 -1.71 51.69 6.74
C ASP A 321 -1.34 52.75 5.69
N PRO A 322 -2.00 52.73 4.51
CA PRO A 322 -1.68 53.72 3.45
C PRO A 322 -2.01 55.16 3.85
N ARG A 323 -2.56 55.36 5.03
CA ARG A 323 -2.90 56.67 5.59
C ARG A 323 -1.86 57.08 6.66
N GLY A 324 -0.59 57.20 6.29
CA GLY A 324 0.43 57.82 7.13
C GLY A 324 0.02 59.22 7.61
N THR A 325 -0.60 59.28 8.78
CA THR A 325 -0.76 60.55 9.49
C THR A 325 0.54 60.81 10.22
N GLU A 326 1.37 61.71 9.66
CA GLU A 326 2.49 62.33 10.42
C GLU A 326 1.92 63.06 11.66
N PRO A 327 2.52 62.89 12.81
CA PRO A 327 2.20 63.73 13.99
C PRO A 327 2.81 65.11 13.77
N GLN A 328 1.99 66.15 13.88
CA GLN A 328 2.43 67.55 14.05
C GLN A 328 2.97 67.76 15.46
#